data_9ec034d6f5f74600a7a608070e69d507
#
_entry.id   9ec034d6f5f74600a7a608070e69d507
#
_cell.length_a   1.000
_cell.length_b   1.000
_cell.length_c   1.000
_cell.angle_alpha   90.00
_cell.angle_beta   90.00
_cell.angle_gamma   90.00
#
_symmetry.space_group_name_H-M   'P 1'
#
loop_
_entity.id
_entity.type
_entity.pdbx_description
1 polymer ?
#
loop_
_entity_poly.entity_id
_entity_poly.type
_entity_poly.pdbx_seq_one_letter_code
_entity_poly.pdbx_strand_id
1 'polypeptide(L)'
;MPIYNAFEATQNAIQTLIQHNQYEDVLIINDASTDARIDKLFNKLPASWRVIHNEQNLGFVKTANIGLKQNSGHSILLNSDTLVTSNWLQRFVQVIQSIENLGTATPWSNNAEICSLPQTLMANPIPSDLNQLAAEIQHKHQPIYPELPTAVGFCMLISEQAKQLVGYFDESTFGLGYGEENDYSLRVSSLGLRNVLVDNCYVAHIGNQSFMERSLQPDQNTMDRLLAKHPQYLQLVQKFIENDPLAELRQSIIAKITAF
;
A
#
# COMPACT_ATOMS: atom_id res chain seq x y z
N MET A 1 4.96 5.85 7.05
CA MET A 1 3.85 5.09 7.67
C MET A 1 3.01 6.04 8.50
N PRO A 2 1.81 6.44 8.05
CA PRO A 2 0.84 7.16 8.87
C PRO A 2 0.31 6.23 9.98
N ILE A 3 0.09 6.78 11.18
CA ILE A 3 -0.44 6.03 12.32
C ILE A 3 -1.54 6.86 12.98
N TYR A 4 -2.67 6.23 13.26
CA TYR A 4 -3.70 6.73 14.14
C TYR A 4 -4.29 5.58 14.95
N ASN A 5 -4.05 5.55 16.26
CA ASN A 5 -4.52 4.49 17.18
C ASN A 5 -4.19 3.06 16.71
N ALA A 6 -5.13 2.12 16.80
CA ALA A 6 -4.99 0.72 16.37
C ALA A 6 -3.70 0.07 16.90
N PHE A 7 -3.48 0.15 18.23
CA PHE A 7 -2.21 -0.18 18.86
C PHE A 7 -1.68 -1.56 18.49
N GLU A 8 -2.50 -2.60 18.58
CA GLU A 8 -2.09 -3.98 18.33
C GLU A 8 -1.61 -4.18 16.87
N ALA A 9 -2.35 -3.63 15.91
CA ALA A 9 -1.98 -3.70 14.49
C ALA A 9 -0.70 -2.91 14.23
N THR A 10 -0.61 -1.68 14.76
CA THR A 10 0.56 -0.81 14.64
C THR A 10 1.81 -1.47 15.25
N GLN A 11 1.68 -2.11 16.42
CA GLN A 11 2.77 -2.84 17.07
C GLN A 11 3.28 -3.98 16.19
N ASN A 12 2.38 -4.78 15.63
CA ASN A 12 2.73 -5.89 14.74
C ASN A 12 3.41 -5.39 13.46
N ALA A 13 2.88 -4.31 12.85
CA ALA A 13 3.49 -3.70 11.67
C ALA A 13 4.93 -3.23 11.95
N ILE A 14 5.15 -2.51 13.04
CA ILE A 14 6.48 -2.06 13.47
C ILE A 14 7.42 -3.24 13.73
N GLN A 15 6.93 -4.30 14.37
CA GLN A 15 7.74 -5.49 14.64
C GLN A 15 8.23 -6.16 13.35
N THR A 16 7.34 -6.34 12.35
CA THR A 16 7.74 -6.92 11.07
C THR A 16 8.68 -6.00 10.29
N LEU A 17 8.48 -4.68 10.37
CA LEU A 17 9.41 -3.72 9.77
C LEU A 17 10.81 -3.81 10.41
N ILE A 18 10.92 -3.86 11.73
CA ILE A 18 12.21 -4.01 12.44
C ILE A 18 12.88 -5.34 12.04
N GLN A 19 12.09 -6.41 11.91
CA GLN A 19 12.58 -7.73 11.56
C GLN A 19 13.09 -7.83 10.11
N HIS A 20 12.42 -7.17 9.16
CA HIS A 20 12.62 -7.35 7.73
C HIS A 20 13.12 -6.11 6.99
N ASN A 21 13.27 -4.98 7.67
CA ASN A 21 13.84 -3.76 7.10
C ASN A 21 15.36 -3.75 7.28
N GLN A 22 16.08 -3.93 6.18
CA GLN A 22 17.54 -3.83 6.16
C GLN A 22 18.03 -2.40 5.87
N TYR A 23 17.11 -1.46 5.66
CA TYR A 23 17.37 -0.06 5.33
C TYR A 23 16.78 0.84 6.43
N GLU A 24 17.48 1.89 6.76
CA GLU A 24 17.23 2.69 7.95
C GLU A 24 16.26 3.87 7.73
N ASP A 25 15.77 4.10 6.51
CA ASP A 25 14.96 5.29 6.22
C ASP A 25 13.46 5.01 6.40
N VAL A 26 13.02 4.93 7.65
CA VAL A 26 11.61 4.82 8.02
C VAL A 26 11.14 6.11 8.67
N LEU A 27 10.07 6.69 8.10
CA LEU A 27 9.34 7.82 8.66
C LEU A 27 7.96 7.37 9.14
N ILE A 28 7.73 7.54 10.43
CA ILE A 28 6.43 7.36 11.07
C ILE A 28 5.80 8.73 11.26
N ILE A 29 4.50 8.86 11.00
CA ILE A 29 3.75 10.08 11.30
C ILE A 29 2.56 9.72 12.16
N ASN A 30 2.64 10.12 13.43
CA ASN A 30 1.56 9.99 14.40
C ASN A 30 0.52 11.10 14.16
N ASP A 31 -0.64 10.72 13.66
CA ASP A 31 -1.75 11.63 13.36
C ASP A 31 -2.59 11.94 14.60
N ALA A 32 -1.91 12.38 15.68
CA ALA A 32 -2.52 12.69 16.98
C ALA A 32 -3.28 11.50 17.59
N SER A 33 -2.66 10.32 17.65
CA SER A 33 -3.23 9.15 18.33
C SER A 33 -3.59 9.47 19.77
N THR A 34 -4.75 8.99 20.21
CA THR A 34 -5.25 9.19 21.60
C THR A 34 -4.90 8.01 22.52
N ASP A 35 -4.48 6.88 21.97
CA ASP A 35 -4.02 5.73 22.74
C ASP A 35 -2.58 5.95 23.19
N ALA A 36 -2.39 6.18 24.50
CA ALA A 36 -1.07 6.42 25.12
C ALA A 36 -0.07 5.26 24.95
N ARG A 37 -0.51 4.06 24.52
CA ARG A 37 0.37 2.94 24.21
C ARG A 37 1.18 3.20 22.95
N ILE A 38 0.66 4.00 22.02
CA ILE A 38 1.35 4.39 20.78
C ILE A 38 2.63 5.17 21.07
N ASP A 39 2.59 6.17 21.96
CA ASP A 39 3.78 6.93 22.34
C ASP A 39 4.83 6.04 23.01
N LYS A 40 4.39 5.08 23.84
CA LYS A 40 5.30 4.10 24.46
C LYS A 40 5.95 3.17 23.43
N LEU A 41 5.25 2.87 22.35
CA LEU A 41 5.79 2.07 21.25
C LEU A 41 6.93 2.81 20.54
N PHE A 42 6.79 4.12 20.34
CA PHE A 42 7.82 4.94 19.67
C PHE A 42 9.13 5.03 20.44
N ASN A 43 9.10 4.90 21.78
CA ASN A 43 10.32 4.84 22.59
C ASN A 43 11.19 3.58 22.34
N LYS A 44 10.67 2.59 21.62
CA LYS A 44 11.35 1.33 21.29
C LYS A 44 11.80 1.23 19.84
N LEU A 45 11.61 2.27 19.05
CA LEU A 45 11.99 2.30 17.64
C LEU A 45 13.52 2.35 17.49
N PRO A 46 14.06 1.85 16.38
CA PRO A 46 15.46 2.07 16.03
C PRO A 46 15.80 3.57 16.02
N ALA A 47 16.99 3.93 16.49
CA ALA A 47 17.41 5.34 16.62
C ALA A 47 17.51 6.07 15.25
N SER A 48 17.65 5.33 14.16
CA SER A 48 17.67 5.85 12.79
C SER A 48 16.27 6.22 12.27
N TRP A 49 15.20 5.71 12.87
CA TRP A 49 13.84 6.00 12.42
C TRP A 49 13.40 7.38 12.88
N ARG A 50 12.64 8.05 12.04
CA ARG A 50 12.10 9.38 12.31
C ARG A 50 10.62 9.30 12.67
N VAL A 51 10.20 10.09 13.66
CA VAL A 51 8.79 10.23 14.05
C VAL A 51 8.39 11.70 13.96
N ILE A 52 7.28 11.96 13.28
CA ILE A 52 6.61 13.27 13.27
C ILE A 52 5.29 13.10 14.01
N HIS A 53 4.96 14.06 14.87
CA HIS A 53 3.68 14.12 15.58
C HIS A 53 2.85 15.28 15.02
N ASN A 54 1.66 15.00 14.52
CA ASN A 54 0.68 16.03 14.21
C ASN A 54 0.06 16.54 15.52
N GLU A 55 -0.20 17.84 15.59
CA GLU A 55 -0.84 18.46 16.77
C GLU A 55 -2.31 18.08 16.91
N GLN A 56 -2.96 17.75 15.80
CA GLN A 56 -4.34 17.29 15.71
C GLN A 56 -4.46 16.22 14.63
N ASN A 57 -5.55 15.45 14.67
CA ASN A 57 -5.84 14.48 13.65
C ASN A 57 -6.19 15.19 12.31
N LEU A 58 -5.33 15.00 11.32
CA LEU A 58 -5.44 15.59 9.98
C LEU A 58 -6.13 14.67 8.97
N GLY A 59 -6.28 13.38 9.30
CA GLY A 59 -6.73 12.33 8.41
C GLY A 59 -5.62 11.74 7.55
N PHE A 60 -5.95 10.60 6.92
CA PHE A 60 -4.97 9.79 6.20
C PHE A 60 -4.28 10.57 5.08
N VAL A 61 -5.05 11.24 4.22
CA VAL A 61 -4.53 11.91 3.01
C VAL A 61 -3.50 12.98 3.33
N LYS A 62 -3.82 13.86 4.29
CA LYS A 62 -2.89 14.93 4.71
C LYS A 62 -1.66 14.36 5.39
N THR A 63 -1.86 13.38 6.25
CA THR A 63 -0.75 12.73 6.98
C THR A 63 0.17 11.97 6.02
N ALA A 64 -0.36 11.26 5.03
CA ALA A 64 0.43 10.64 3.97
C ALA A 64 1.22 11.66 3.15
N ASN A 65 0.59 12.77 2.78
CA ASN A 65 1.25 13.85 2.04
C ASN A 65 2.38 14.54 2.83
N ILE A 66 2.24 14.69 4.15
CA ILE A 66 3.35 15.15 5.01
C ILE A 66 4.56 14.23 4.81
N GLY A 67 4.35 12.90 4.85
CA GLY A 67 5.41 11.92 4.64
C GLY A 67 6.02 11.96 3.24
N LEU A 68 5.20 12.02 2.22
CA LEU A 68 5.64 12.06 0.83
C LEU A 68 6.50 13.31 0.52
N LYS A 69 6.19 14.44 1.15
CA LYS A 69 6.94 15.70 1.03
C LYS A 69 8.31 15.68 1.74
N GLN A 70 8.54 14.75 2.67
CA GLN A 70 9.82 14.64 3.40
C GLN A 70 10.93 13.95 2.60
N ASN A 71 10.60 13.33 1.47
CA ASN A 71 11.54 12.62 0.61
C ASN A 71 11.30 12.95 -0.87
N SER A 72 12.33 13.43 -1.56
CA SER A 72 12.28 13.70 -3.00
C SER A 72 12.35 12.43 -3.87
N GLY A 73 13.05 11.38 -3.42
CA GLY A 73 13.19 10.11 -4.13
C GLY A 73 11.94 9.23 -4.09
N HIS A 74 12.06 7.97 -4.46
CA HIS A 74 10.96 7.00 -4.34
C HIS A 74 10.46 6.89 -2.91
N SER A 75 9.16 6.68 -2.72
CA SER A 75 8.55 6.51 -1.39
C SER A 75 7.60 5.32 -1.39
N ILE A 76 7.63 4.51 -0.33
CA ILE A 76 6.59 3.50 -0.09
C ILE A 76 5.68 4.02 1.02
N LEU A 77 4.42 4.24 0.69
CA LEU A 77 3.36 4.47 1.65
C LEU A 77 2.92 3.12 2.19
N LEU A 78 2.97 2.95 3.50
CA LEU A 78 2.65 1.69 4.18
C LEU A 78 1.64 1.95 5.29
N ASN A 79 0.53 1.23 5.27
CA ASN A 79 -0.47 1.30 6.34
C ASN A 79 0.05 0.69 7.65
N SER A 80 -0.47 1.18 8.77
CA SER A 80 -0.09 0.73 10.12
C SER A 80 -0.68 -0.63 10.54
N ASP A 81 -1.44 -1.26 9.66
CA ASP A 81 -2.03 -2.60 9.83
C ASP A 81 -1.53 -3.61 8.78
N THR A 82 -0.28 -3.42 8.33
CA THR A 82 0.41 -4.31 7.39
C THR A 82 1.48 -5.14 8.07
N LEU A 83 1.74 -6.33 7.53
CA LEU A 83 2.84 -7.18 7.96
C LEU A 83 3.76 -7.42 6.77
N VAL A 84 4.94 -6.82 6.80
CA VAL A 84 5.94 -6.99 5.75
C VAL A 84 6.67 -8.33 5.90
N THR A 85 7.20 -8.85 4.80
CA THR A 85 7.85 -10.15 4.73
C THR A 85 9.33 -10.03 4.36
N SER A 86 10.05 -11.15 4.42
CA SER A 86 11.47 -11.18 4.06
C SER A 86 11.70 -10.64 2.64
N ASN A 87 12.72 -9.80 2.47
CA ASN A 87 13.15 -9.21 1.20
C ASN A 87 12.08 -8.35 0.47
N TRP A 88 10.99 -7.96 1.13
CA TRP A 88 9.94 -7.17 0.50
C TRP A 88 10.48 -5.89 -0.16
N LEU A 89 11.37 -5.18 0.52
CA LEU A 89 11.94 -3.92 0.03
C LEU A 89 12.82 -4.13 -1.22
N GLN A 90 13.59 -5.22 -1.25
CA GLN A 90 14.39 -5.58 -2.42
C GLN A 90 13.52 -5.83 -3.65
N ARG A 91 12.28 -6.34 -3.49
CA ARG A 91 11.35 -6.52 -4.60
C ARG A 91 10.87 -5.17 -5.16
N PHE A 92 10.66 -4.19 -4.30
CA PHE A 92 10.38 -2.82 -4.74
C PHE A 92 11.58 -2.17 -5.44
N VAL A 93 12.81 -2.41 -4.96
CA VAL A 93 14.01 -1.93 -5.67
C VAL A 93 14.12 -2.57 -7.05
N GLN A 94 13.81 -3.86 -7.18
CA GLN A 94 13.83 -4.54 -8.49
C GLN A 94 12.83 -3.95 -9.48
N VAL A 95 11.59 -3.67 -9.08
CA VAL A 95 10.61 -3.07 -9.99
C VAL A 95 11.01 -1.65 -10.41
N ILE A 96 11.59 -0.85 -9.50
CA ILE A 96 12.12 0.48 -9.82
C ILE A 96 13.19 0.38 -10.93
N GLN A 97 14.06 -0.61 -10.84
CA GLN A 97 15.14 -0.83 -11.81
C GLN A 97 14.66 -1.43 -13.14
N SER A 98 13.51 -2.13 -13.13
CA SER A 98 13.00 -2.89 -14.28
C SER A 98 12.03 -2.09 -15.13
N ILE A 99 11.33 -1.11 -14.56
CA ILE A 99 10.26 -0.36 -15.24
C ILE A 99 10.67 1.10 -15.42
N GLU A 100 10.93 1.49 -16.65
CA GLU A 100 11.47 2.81 -16.98
C GLU A 100 10.51 3.96 -16.67
N ASN A 101 9.21 3.79 -16.94
CA ASN A 101 8.15 4.76 -16.68
C ASN A 101 7.27 4.36 -15.50
N LEU A 102 7.88 3.88 -14.42
CA LEU A 102 7.17 3.47 -13.22
C LEU A 102 6.50 4.68 -12.57
N GLY A 103 5.21 4.57 -12.34
CA GLY A 103 4.42 5.53 -11.55
C GLY A 103 4.19 5.03 -10.14
N THR A 104 3.45 3.94 -10.00
CA THR A 104 3.18 3.29 -8.71
C THR A 104 3.38 1.78 -8.79
N ALA A 105 3.58 1.15 -7.63
CA ALA A 105 3.63 -0.30 -7.53
C ALA A 105 3.00 -0.80 -6.23
N THR A 106 2.27 -1.92 -6.32
CA THR A 106 1.55 -2.56 -5.21
C THR A 106 1.91 -4.05 -5.17
N PRO A 107 2.17 -4.67 -4.00
CA PRO A 107 2.45 -6.10 -3.91
C PRO A 107 1.16 -6.93 -3.81
N TRP A 108 1.28 -8.25 -3.91
CA TRP A 108 0.22 -9.16 -3.48
C TRP A 108 -0.07 -9.03 -1.98
N SER A 109 -1.32 -9.30 -1.59
CA SER A 109 -1.74 -9.39 -0.20
C SER A 109 -2.88 -10.40 -0.02
N ASN A 110 -3.19 -10.72 1.23
CA ASN A 110 -4.43 -11.43 1.56
C ASN A 110 -5.68 -10.55 1.39
N ASN A 111 -5.53 -9.23 1.53
CA ASN A 111 -6.65 -8.27 1.55
C ASN A 111 -6.26 -6.97 0.82
N ALA A 112 -6.35 -6.97 -0.50
CA ALA A 112 -5.94 -5.86 -1.37
C ALA A 112 -6.71 -5.86 -2.71
N GLU A 113 -8.02 -5.97 -2.66
CA GLU A 113 -8.89 -5.87 -3.83
C GLU A 113 -8.42 -6.76 -5.00
N ILE A 114 -8.10 -6.16 -6.16
CA ILE A 114 -7.60 -6.86 -7.36
C ILE A 114 -6.23 -7.51 -7.15
N CYS A 115 -5.47 -7.07 -6.14
CA CYS A 115 -4.17 -7.64 -5.74
C CYS A 115 -4.29 -8.68 -4.63
N SER A 116 -5.50 -9.17 -4.32
CA SER A 116 -5.70 -10.21 -3.31
C SER A 116 -5.29 -11.60 -3.81
N LEU A 117 -4.66 -12.37 -2.90
CA LEU A 117 -4.20 -13.75 -3.11
C LEU A 117 -4.56 -14.59 -1.86
N PRO A 118 -5.07 -15.82 -1.99
CA PRO A 118 -5.31 -16.59 -3.20
C PRO A 118 -6.57 -16.19 -4.01
N GLN A 119 -7.58 -15.62 -3.39
CA GLN A 119 -8.83 -15.22 -4.07
C GLN A 119 -8.88 -13.71 -4.24
N THR A 120 -9.08 -13.27 -5.48
CA THR A 120 -9.20 -11.84 -5.82
C THR A 120 -10.49 -11.25 -5.25
N LEU A 121 -10.49 -9.94 -4.98
CA LEU A 121 -11.63 -9.17 -4.46
C LEU A 121 -12.19 -9.68 -3.12
N MET A 122 -11.38 -10.40 -2.36
CA MET A 122 -11.76 -10.94 -1.07
C MET A 122 -10.71 -10.62 0.00
N ALA A 123 -11.18 -10.43 1.22
CA ALA A 123 -10.33 -10.48 2.41
C ALA A 123 -10.04 -11.94 2.77
N ASN A 124 -8.96 -12.49 2.25
CA ASN A 124 -8.50 -13.82 2.57
C ASN A 124 -7.88 -13.86 3.97
N PRO A 125 -7.86 -15.02 4.66
CA PRO A 125 -7.12 -15.17 5.91
C PRO A 125 -5.64 -14.82 5.73
N ILE A 126 -5.02 -14.31 6.77
CA ILE A 126 -3.56 -14.15 6.80
C ILE A 126 -2.93 -15.54 6.85
N PRO A 127 -2.01 -15.87 5.92
CA PRO A 127 -1.30 -17.15 5.94
C PRO A 127 -0.57 -17.41 7.25
N SER A 128 -0.55 -18.64 7.71
CA SER A 128 0.05 -19.01 8.99
C SER A 128 1.58 -18.81 9.01
N ASP A 129 2.25 -18.94 7.86
CA ASP A 129 3.67 -18.65 7.69
C ASP A 129 3.88 -17.68 6.52
N LEU A 130 3.87 -16.38 6.84
CA LEU A 130 4.09 -15.30 5.87
C LEU A 130 5.48 -15.35 5.22
N ASN A 131 6.50 -15.76 5.98
CA ASN A 131 7.86 -15.79 5.45
C ASN A 131 8.07 -16.96 4.50
N GLN A 132 7.48 -18.11 4.78
CA GLN A 132 7.45 -19.23 3.86
C GLN A 132 6.73 -18.86 2.58
N LEU A 133 5.53 -18.28 2.67
CA LEU A 133 4.77 -17.80 1.50
C LEU A 133 5.60 -16.83 0.65
N ALA A 134 6.19 -15.82 1.25
CA ALA A 134 7.00 -14.82 0.55
C ALA A 134 8.21 -15.47 -0.13
N ALA A 135 8.91 -16.37 0.56
CA ALA A 135 10.05 -17.09 0.00
C ALA A 135 9.64 -17.97 -1.19
N GLU A 136 8.53 -18.69 -1.09
CA GLU A 136 8.02 -19.52 -2.18
C GLU A 136 7.63 -18.68 -3.41
N ILE A 137 6.95 -17.54 -3.24
CA ILE A 137 6.66 -16.60 -4.32
C ILE A 137 7.97 -16.12 -4.97
N GLN A 138 8.92 -15.68 -4.18
CA GLN A 138 10.19 -15.15 -4.65
C GLN A 138 11.04 -16.16 -5.42
N HIS A 139 11.05 -17.41 -5.00
CA HIS A 139 11.88 -18.46 -5.61
C HIS A 139 11.21 -19.18 -6.77
N LYS A 140 9.89 -19.30 -6.74
CA LYS A 140 9.15 -20.11 -7.72
C LYS A 140 8.52 -19.29 -8.85
N HIS A 141 8.59 -17.95 -8.76
CA HIS A 141 8.02 -17.04 -9.75
C HIS A 141 9.05 -16.03 -10.25
N GLN A 142 9.14 -15.89 -11.59
CA GLN A 142 9.91 -14.81 -12.22
C GLN A 142 8.98 -13.62 -12.46
N PRO A 143 9.32 -12.41 -11.99
CA PRO A 143 8.43 -11.27 -12.06
C PRO A 143 8.24 -10.78 -13.50
N ILE A 144 7.01 -10.38 -13.80
CA ILE A 144 6.63 -9.77 -15.08
C ILE A 144 6.03 -8.37 -14.92
N TYR A 145 5.73 -7.95 -13.68
CA TYR A 145 5.19 -6.64 -13.30
C TYR A 145 3.97 -6.23 -14.13
N PRO A 146 2.86 -6.99 -14.09
CA PRO A 146 1.68 -6.68 -14.87
C PRO A 146 1.08 -5.33 -14.47
N GLU A 147 0.45 -4.66 -15.44
CA GLU A 147 -0.20 -3.37 -15.21
C GLU A 147 -1.49 -3.52 -14.42
N LEU A 148 -1.72 -2.54 -13.55
CA LEU A 148 -2.95 -2.38 -12.76
C LEU A 148 -3.69 -1.11 -13.24
N PRO A 149 -5.03 -1.10 -13.18
CA PRO A 149 -5.80 0.12 -13.44
C PRO A 149 -5.50 1.19 -12.38
N THR A 150 -5.40 0.77 -11.13
CA THR A 150 -5.04 1.60 -9.97
C THR A 150 -4.19 0.79 -8.98
N ALA A 151 -3.33 1.46 -8.24
CA ALA A 151 -2.65 0.89 -7.08
C ALA A 151 -3.63 0.67 -5.93
N VAL A 152 -3.24 -0.13 -4.94
CA VAL A 152 -3.98 -0.30 -3.67
C VAL A 152 -3.16 0.31 -2.53
N GLY A 153 -3.78 1.18 -1.76
CA GLY A 153 -3.12 2.10 -0.83
C GLY A 153 -2.49 1.47 0.41
N PHE A 154 -2.76 0.18 0.72
CA PHE A 154 -2.22 -0.46 1.93
C PHE A 154 -0.68 -0.53 1.95
N CYS A 155 -0.08 -0.74 0.77
CA CYS A 155 1.36 -0.75 0.53
C CYS A 155 1.60 -0.29 -0.91
N MET A 156 1.92 0.99 -1.07
CA MET A 156 2.00 1.64 -2.38
C MET A 156 3.35 2.34 -2.55
N LEU A 157 4.15 1.84 -3.48
CA LEU A 157 5.28 2.62 -3.98
C LEU A 157 4.76 3.78 -4.84
N ILE A 158 5.30 4.95 -4.61
CA ILE A 158 5.15 6.13 -5.45
C ILE A 158 6.54 6.51 -5.96
N SER A 159 6.73 6.49 -7.26
CA SER A 159 8.03 6.79 -7.85
C SER A 159 8.40 8.26 -7.70
N GLU A 160 9.69 8.56 -7.74
CA GLU A 160 10.18 9.93 -7.80
C GLU A 160 9.57 10.69 -8.97
N GLN A 161 9.55 10.08 -10.15
CA GLN A 161 8.99 10.65 -11.37
C GLN A 161 7.49 10.96 -11.21
N ALA A 162 6.71 10.07 -10.58
CA ALA A 162 5.30 10.32 -10.30
C ALA A 162 5.13 11.51 -9.35
N LYS A 163 5.94 11.63 -8.30
CA LYS A 163 5.89 12.81 -7.41
C LYS A 163 6.23 14.12 -8.12
N GLN A 164 7.19 14.09 -9.04
CA GLN A 164 7.59 15.27 -9.81
C GLN A 164 6.53 15.71 -10.81
N LEU A 165 5.88 14.78 -11.50
CA LEU A 165 4.93 15.06 -12.58
C LEU A 165 3.49 15.22 -12.08
N VAL A 166 3.06 14.40 -11.12
CA VAL A 166 1.69 14.34 -10.60
C VAL A 166 1.52 15.13 -9.31
N GLY A 167 2.59 15.25 -8.53
CA GLY A 167 2.56 15.83 -7.18
C GLY A 167 2.15 14.81 -6.13
N TYR A 168 1.19 15.18 -5.29
CA TYR A 168 0.75 14.44 -4.12
C TYR A 168 -0.74 14.06 -4.22
N PHE A 169 -1.27 13.41 -3.20
CA PHE A 169 -2.71 13.14 -3.11
C PHE A 169 -3.52 14.43 -3.03
N ASP A 170 -4.72 14.42 -3.58
CA ASP A 170 -5.64 15.56 -3.55
C ASP A 170 -6.36 15.64 -2.20
N GLU A 171 -5.76 16.43 -1.28
CA GLU A 171 -6.30 16.67 0.05
C GLU A 171 -7.66 17.38 0.03
N SER A 172 -7.88 18.22 -0.98
CA SER A 172 -9.09 19.04 -1.08
C SER A 172 -10.31 18.20 -1.43
N THR A 173 -10.12 17.18 -2.25
CA THR A 173 -11.19 16.31 -2.72
C THR A 173 -11.43 15.12 -1.79
N PHE A 174 -10.35 14.47 -1.31
CA PHE A 174 -10.46 13.18 -0.61
C PHE A 174 -10.31 13.29 0.92
N GLY A 175 -9.90 14.43 1.44
CA GLY A 175 -10.00 14.77 2.86
C GLY A 175 -9.48 13.72 3.84
N LEU A 176 -10.40 12.98 4.47
CA LEU A 176 -10.07 11.99 5.50
C LEU A 176 -9.57 10.65 4.96
N GLY A 177 -9.77 10.36 3.67
CA GLY A 177 -9.34 9.13 3.00
C GLY A 177 -10.40 8.54 2.07
N TYR A 178 -10.02 7.44 1.42
CA TYR A 178 -10.72 6.70 0.37
C TYR A 178 -10.81 7.41 -0.99
N GLY A 179 -10.31 6.73 -2.01
CA GLY A 179 -10.30 7.18 -3.40
C GLY A 179 -9.10 8.04 -3.80
N GLU A 180 -8.28 8.48 -2.86
CA GLU A 180 -7.06 9.25 -3.11
C GLU A 180 -6.02 8.45 -3.90
N GLU A 181 -5.86 7.16 -3.61
CA GLU A 181 -4.96 6.27 -4.33
C GLU A 181 -5.45 5.98 -5.74
N ASN A 182 -6.79 5.88 -5.91
CA ASN A 182 -7.41 5.71 -7.22
C ASN A 182 -7.25 6.97 -8.07
N ASP A 183 -7.55 8.15 -7.54
CA ASP A 183 -7.30 9.44 -8.19
C ASP A 183 -5.82 9.59 -8.58
N TYR A 184 -4.91 9.29 -7.65
CA TYR A 184 -3.48 9.39 -7.90
C TYR A 184 -3.03 8.48 -9.03
N SER A 185 -3.46 7.22 -9.01
CA SER A 185 -3.14 6.22 -10.04
C SER A 185 -3.65 6.64 -11.42
N LEU A 186 -4.85 7.20 -11.48
CA LEU A 186 -5.42 7.69 -12.76
C LEU A 186 -4.68 8.93 -13.28
N ARG A 187 -4.26 9.84 -12.41
CA ARG A 187 -3.39 10.98 -12.81
C ARG A 187 -2.03 10.49 -13.29
N VAL A 188 -1.46 9.49 -12.64
CA VAL A 188 -0.23 8.79 -13.05
C VAL A 188 -0.38 8.23 -14.46
N SER A 189 -1.42 7.43 -14.70
CA SER A 189 -1.68 6.82 -16.01
C SER A 189 -1.94 7.86 -17.10
N SER A 190 -2.60 8.97 -16.78
CA SER A 190 -2.87 10.05 -17.77
C SER A 190 -1.61 10.74 -18.29
N LEU A 191 -0.49 10.60 -17.59
CA LEU A 191 0.82 11.13 -17.98
C LEU A 191 1.74 10.05 -18.60
N GLY A 192 1.20 8.86 -18.89
CA GLY A 192 1.94 7.76 -19.51
C GLY A 192 2.85 6.99 -18.56
N LEU A 193 2.71 7.21 -17.24
CA LEU A 193 3.37 6.38 -16.24
C LEU A 193 2.53 5.13 -15.93
N ARG A 194 3.18 4.08 -15.43
CA ARG A 194 2.55 2.78 -15.21
C ARG A 194 2.28 2.54 -13.73
N ASN A 195 1.09 2.01 -13.44
CA ASN A 195 0.78 1.38 -12.17
C ASN A 195 0.98 -0.12 -12.33
N VAL A 196 1.79 -0.77 -11.48
CA VAL A 196 2.12 -2.18 -11.67
C VAL A 196 1.96 -3.00 -10.39
N LEU A 197 1.76 -4.29 -10.56
CA LEU A 197 1.85 -5.27 -9.50
C LEU A 197 3.30 -5.71 -9.31
N VAL A 198 3.79 -5.72 -8.08
CA VAL A 198 5.06 -6.35 -7.72
C VAL A 198 4.78 -7.83 -7.45
N ASP A 199 4.66 -8.59 -8.53
CA ASP A 199 4.12 -9.95 -8.54
C ASP A 199 5.01 -11.01 -7.90
N ASN A 200 6.23 -10.64 -7.50
CA ASN A 200 7.14 -11.44 -6.68
C ASN A 200 7.27 -10.94 -5.24
N CYS A 201 6.33 -10.10 -4.77
CA CYS A 201 6.30 -9.56 -3.42
C CYS A 201 4.95 -9.83 -2.75
N TYR A 202 4.99 -10.16 -1.46
CA TYR A 202 3.79 -10.32 -0.64
C TYR A 202 3.92 -9.51 0.65
N VAL A 203 2.89 -8.71 0.96
CA VAL A 203 2.75 -7.97 2.22
C VAL A 203 1.35 -8.24 2.75
N ALA A 204 1.23 -8.79 3.95
CA ALA A 204 -0.10 -9.05 4.51
C ALA A 204 -0.76 -7.75 5.01
N HIS A 205 -2.08 -7.68 4.91
CA HIS A 205 -2.90 -6.55 5.31
C HIS A 205 -4.02 -7.04 6.23
N ILE A 206 -3.98 -6.63 7.50
CA ILE A 206 -4.98 -6.99 8.50
C ILE A 206 -6.32 -6.36 8.13
N GLY A 207 -6.29 -5.12 7.67
CA GLY A 207 -7.41 -4.39 7.10
C GLY A 207 -8.31 -3.70 8.13
N ASN A 208 -8.74 -2.50 7.78
CA ASN A 208 -9.79 -1.70 8.44
C ASN A 208 -9.59 -1.34 9.93
N GLN A 209 -8.41 -1.57 10.52
CA GLN A 209 -8.22 -1.35 11.95
C GLN A 209 -8.38 0.13 12.35
N SER A 210 -7.69 1.04 11.67
CA SER A 210 -7.76 2.48 11.96
C SER A 210 -9.08 3.13 11.51
N PHE A 211 -9.71 2.60 10.46
CA PHE A 211 -10.98 3.12 9.93
C PHE A 211 -12.18 2.64 10.74
N MET A 212 -12.15 1.42 11.27
CA MET A 212 -13.22 0.91 12.17
C MET A 212 -13.36 1.77 13.43
N GLU A 213 -12.26 2.24 14.00
CA GLU A 213 -12.28 3.11 15.17
C GLU A 213 -12.94 4.48 14.88
N ARG A 214 -12.96 4.91 13.63
CA ARG A 214 -13.57 6.17 13.19
C ARG A 214 -14.95 6.03 12.58
N SER A 215 -15.48 4.82 12.40
CA SER A 215 -16.69 4.55 11.62
C SER A 215 -16.61 5.14 10.19
N LEU A 216 -15.41 5.31 9.65
CA LEU A 216 -15.18 5.77 8.29
C LEU A 216 -15.22 4.58 7.34
N GLN A 217 -16.09 4.65 6.37
CA GLN A 217 -16.16 3.71 5.25
C GLN A 217 -16.25 4.51 3.95
N PRO A 218 -15.87 3.94 2.80
CA PRO A 218 -16.19 4.55 1.53
C PRO A 218 -17.67 4.84 1.47
N ASP A 219 -18.04 6.09 1.29
CA ASP A 219 -19.43 6.51 1.14
C ASP A 219 -19.73 6.85 -0.33
N GLN A 220 -21.02 7.01 -0.64
CA GLN A 220 -21.43 7.39 -2.00
C GLN A 220 -20.79 8.72 -2.42
N ASN A 221 -20.59 9.66 -1.50
CA ASN A 221 -19.98 10.95 -1.78
C ASN A 221 -18.50 10.80 -2.21
N THR A 222 -17.77 9.83 -1.67
CA THR A 222 -16.38 9.54 -2.08
C THR A 222 -16.34 9.05 -3.52
N MET A 223 -17.20 8.10 -3.87
CA MET A 223 -17.32 7.61 -5.24
C MET A 223 -17.76 8.71 -6.21
N ASP A 224 -18.74 9.52 -5.81
CA ASP A 224 -19.22 10.64 -6.65
C ASP A 224 -18.10 11.65 -6.93
N ARG A 225 -17.27 11.99 -5.92
CA ARG A 225 -16.09 12.85 -6.10
C ARG A 225 -15.07 12.25 -7.07
N LEU A 226 -14.80 10.94 -6.94
CA LEU A 226 -13.88 10.23 -7.82
C LEU A 226 -14.40 10.22 -9.26
N LEU A 227 -15.67 9.91 -9.46
CA LEU A 227 -16.30 9.88 -10.78
C LEU A 227 -16.44 11.26 -11.43
N ALA A 228 -16.61 12.31 -10.65
CA ALA A 228 -16.59 13.69 -11.15
C ALA A 228 -15.24 14.07 -11.76
N LYS A 229 -14.12 13.56 -11.19
CA LYS A 229 -12.76 13.75 -11.73
C LYS A 229 -12.41 12.75 -12.84
N HIS A 230 -12.87 11.51 -12.69
CA HIS A 230 -12.50 10.39 -13.54
C HIS A 230 -13.74 9.59 -13.97
N PRO A 231 -14.57 10.11 -14.90
CA PRO A 231 -15.82 9.45 -15.30
C PRO A 231 -15.65 8.01 -15.83
N GLN A 232 -14.46 7.70 -16.36
CA GLN A 232 -14.12 6.36 -16.91
C GLN A 232 -13.71 5.35 -15.85
N TYR A 233 -13.55 5.73 -14.58
CA TYR A 233 -12.98 4.87 -13.52
C TYR A 233 -13.71 3.54 -13.36
N LEU A 234 -15.03 3.57 -13.19
CA LEU A 234 -15.82 2.33 -13.01
C LEU A 234 -15.69 1.40 -14.22
N GLN A 235 -15.75 1.93 -15.44
CA GLN A 235 -15.60 1.12 -16.66
C GLN A 235 -14.20 0.49 -16.74
N LEU A 236 -13.17 1.25 -16.37
CA LEU A 236 -11.78 0.75 -16.38
C LEU A 236 -11.59 -0.41 -15.39
N VAL A 237 -12.05 -0.24 -14.15
CA VAL A 237 -11.94 -1.25 -13.09
C VAL A 237 -12.81 -2.47 -13.40
N GLN A 238 -14.06 -2.27 -13.83
CA GLN A 238 -14.96 -3.35 -14.23
C GLN A 238 -14.36 -4.20 -15.34
N LYS A 239 -13.85 -3.56 -16.39
CA LYS A 239 -13.20 -4.26 -17.51
C LYS A 239 -11.97 -5.07 -17.04
N PHE A 240 -11.19 -4.54 -16.11
CA PHE A 240 -10.06 -5.26 -15.53
C PHE A 240 -10.50 -6.50 -14.75
N ILE A 241 -11.55 -6.36 -13.92
CA ILE A 241 -12.12 -7.45 -13.12
C ILE A 241 -12.72 -8.54 -14.03
N GLU A 242 -13.49 -8.16 -15.05
CA GLU A 242 -14.12 -9.10 -15.98
C GLU A 242 -13.10 -9.88 -16.82
N ASN A 243 -12.04 -9.23 -17.27
CA ASN A 243 -10.97 -9.87 -18.03
C ASN A 243 -9.99 -10.65 -17.16
N ASP A 244 -9.88 -10.30 -15.90
CA ASP A 244 -8.94 -10.84 -14.90
C ASP A 244 -7.55 -11.17 -15.48
N PRO A 245 -6.77 -10.17 -15.97
CA PRO A 245 -5.48 -10.43 -16.60
C PRO A 245 -4.45 -11.03 -15.63
N LEU A 246 -4.75 -11.07 -14.34
CA LEU A 246 -3.91 -11.67 -13.30
C LEU A 246 -4.29 -13.14 -13.01
N ALA A 247 -5.35 -13.69 -13.63
CA ALA A 247 -5.87 -15.02 -13.29
C ALA A 247 -4.83 -16.14 -13.48
N GLU A 248 -4.19 -16.18 -14.67
CA GLU A 248 -3.16 -17.21 -14.97
C GLU A 248 -1.95 -17.07 -14.03
N LEU A 249 -1.51 -15.84 -13.80
CA LEU A 249 -0.41 -15.55 -12.88
C LEU A 249 -0.74 -16.01 -11.46
N ARG A 250 -1.92 -15.65 -10.95
CA ARG A 250 -2.42 -16.04 -9.63
C ARG A 250 -2.49 -17.55 -9.49
N GLN A 251 -3.08 -18.25 -10.47
CA GLN A 251 -3.15 -19.71 -10.49
C GLN A 251 -1.77 -20.36 -10.52
N SER A 252 -0.86 -19.83 -11.34
CA SER A 252 0.52 -20.32 -11.41
C SER A 252 1.27 -20.18 -10.08
N ILE A 253 1.04 -19.08 -9.35
CA ILE A 253 1.59 -18.87 -8.01
C ILE A 253 0.98 -19.88 -7.03
N ILE A 254 -0.34 -19.97 -6.95
CA ILE A 254 -1.06 -20.85 -6.03
C ILE A 254 -0.66 -22.32 -6.24
N ALA A 255 -0.55 -22.76 -7.50
CA ALA A 255 -0.17 -24.15 -7.82
C ALA A 255 1.25 -24.54 -7.37
N LYS A 256 2.13 -23.55 -7.15
CA LYS A 256 3.53 -23.76 -6.75
C LYS A 256 3.76 -23.58 -5.25
N ILE A 257 2.79 -23.00 -4.53
CA ILE A 257 2.92 -22.62 -3.13
C ILE A 257 2.25 -23.69 -2.26
N THR A 258 2.89 -24.01 -1.13
CA THR A 258 2.38 -24.94 -0.13
C THR A 258 1.89 -24.26 1.15
N ALA A 259 2.06 -22.95 1.25
CA ALA A 259 1.78 -22.16 2.44
C ALA A 259 0.35 -21.57 2.52
N PHE A 260 -0.54 -21.91 1.56
CA PHE A 260 -1.97 -21.55 1.62
C PHE A 260 -2.78 -22.64 2.28
#